data_0fcf4d44282b3e85a9d15bd473c97bf0
#
_entry.id   0fcf4d44282b3e85a9d15bd473c97bf0
#
_cell.length_a   1.000
_cell.length_b   1.000
_cell.length_c   1.000
_cell.angle_alpha   90.00
_cell.angle_beta   90.00
_cell.angle_gamma   90.00
#
_symmetry.space_group_name_H-M   'P 1'
#
loop_
_entity.id
_entity.type
_entity.pdbx_description
1 polymer ?
#
loop_
_entity_poly.entity_id
_entity_poly.type
_entity_poly.pdbx_seq_one_letter_code
_entity_poly.pdbx_strand_id
1 'polypeptide(L)'
;DVCSSDLQERGIFMENTSEKKDKNSVKKPLKHICIGLVAHVDAGKTTLSEGMLYLSGQIRNMGRVDHGDTFLDNYETERERGITIFSKQAEFIWNDTSITILDTPGHVDFSAEMERVLQVLDCAVLVVSAVDGVQAHTVTLWRLLKQYKIPTMIFVNKMDRQEADREKLLEELKNRFGDGCVEMDMQSEENRESLAMCDETMLEEYLSGGKIEKETVKKAVAARKVFPCWFGSALKAQGIEALMSGLCEYAPSAEPLPEFGAKV
;
A
#
# COMPACT_ATOMS: atom_id res chain seq x y z
N ASP A 1 -0.83 -25.36 -75.39
CA ASP A 1 0.58 -25.49 -75.78
C ASP A 1 1.47 -25.33 -74.58
N VAL A 2 2.03 -26.46 -74.18
CA VAL A 2 3.46 -26.75 -74.01
C VAL A 2 4.13 -26.01 -72.87
N CYS A 3 4.77 -26.54 -71.93
CA CYS A 3 5.53 -27.70 -71.54
C CYS A 3 5.94 -27.39 -70.09
N SER A 4 5.81 -28.23 -69.14
CA SER A 4 6.68 -29.33 -68.76
C SER A 4 8.08 -28.92 -68.22
N SER A 5 8.36 -29.48 -67.05
CA SER A 5 9.66 -29.77 -66.43
C SER A 5 10.39 -28.56 -65.77
N ASP A 6 10.83 -28.59 -64.53
CA ASP A 6 11.62 -29.64 -63.90
C ASP A 6 11.62 -29.48 -62.37
N LEU A 7 11.54 -30.59 -61.75
CA LEU A 7 11.87 -30.90 -60.36
C LEU A 7 13.31 -30.51 -60.03
N GLN A 8 13.53 -29.98 -58.86
CA GLN A 8 14.61 -30.48 -57.98
C GLN A 8 14.48 -30.03 -56.55
N GLU A 9 14.35 -30.99 -55.73
CA GLU A 9 14.55 -31.09 -54.29
C GLU A 9 15.56 -30.11 -53.70
N ARG A 10 15.16 -29.43 -52.69
CA ARG A 10 16.03 -29.16 -51.52
C ARG A 10 15.20 -29.26 -50.26
N GLY A 11 15.30 -30.44 -49.62
CA GLY A 11 14.86 -30.61 -48.24
C GLY A 11 15.64 -29.71 -47.32
N ILE A 12 14.93 -28.87 -46.60
CA ILE A 12 15.45 -28.21 -45.41
C ILE A 12 14.76 -28.90 -44.23
N PHE A 13 15.54 -29.74 -43.56
CA PHE A 13 15.24 -30.27 -42.24
C PHE A 13 14.99 -29.10 -41.29
N MET A 14 13.76 -28.89 -40.87
CA MET A 14 13.48 -28.12 -39.68
C MET A 14 13.68 -29.06 -38.48
N GLU A 15 14.82 -28.94 -37.85
CA GLU A 15 15.03 -29.47 -36.52
C GLU A 15 14.06 -28.76 -35.54
N ASN A 16 13.05 -29.50 -35.13
CA ASN A 16 12.23 -29.18 -33.96
C ASN A 16 13.11 -29.35 -32.72
N THR A 17 13.85 -28.33 -32.34
CA THR A 17 14.36 -28.18 -30.99
C THR A 17 13.20 -27.79 -30.07
N SER A 18 12.49 -28.79 -29.58
CA SER A 18 11.63 -28.69 -28.44
C SER A 18 12.49 -28.36 -27.23
N GLU A 19 12.69 -27.08 -26.95
CA GLU A 19 13.16 -26.62 -25.63
C GLU A 19 12.16 -27.09 -24.57
N LYS A 20 12.54 -28.18 -23.91
CA LYS A 20 11.94 -28.57 -22.64
C LYS A 20 12.19 -27.43 -21.67
N LYS A 21 11.19 -26.54 -21.49
CA LYS A 21 11.16 -25.63 -20.35
C LYS A 21 11.20 -26.47 -19.07
N ASP A 22 12.32 -26.39 -18.38
CA ASP A 22 12.48 -26.95 -17.04
C ASP A 22 11.36 -26.46 -16.13
N LYS A 23 10.43 -27.37 -15.84
CA LYS A 23 9.28 -27.15 -14.94
C LYS A 23 9.66 -27.31 -13.47
N ASN A 24 10.87 -27.00 -13.05
CA ASN A 24 11.30 -27.12 -11.65
C ASN A 24 12.00 -25.86 -11.12
N SER A 25 11.51 -24.67 -11.46
CA SER A 25 11.76 -23.53 -10.59
C SER A 25 10.76 -23.61 -9.43
N VAL A 26 11.21 -24.04 -8.27
CA VAL A 26 10.46 -23.86 -7.01
C VAL A 26 10.20 -22.37 -6.88
N LYS A 27 8.99 -21.90 -7.22
CA LYS A 27 8.60 -20.52 -7.04
C LYS A 27 8.72 -20.23 -5.55
N LYS A 28 9.62 -19.30 -5.17
CA LYS A 28 9.71 -18.80 -3.82
C LYS A 28 8.30 -18.36 -3.41
N PRO A 29 7.78 -18.77 -2.25
CA PRO A 29 6.45 -18.34 -1.82
C PRO A 29 6.43 -16.81 -1.78
N LEU A 30 5.39 -16.21 -2.39
CA LEU A 30 5.18 -14.78 -2.35
C LEU A 30 5.00 -14.34 -0.88
N LYS A 31 5.65 -13.25 -0.49
CA LYS A 31 5.31 -12.57 0.76
C LYS A 31 3.86 -12.14 0.66
N HIS A 32 3.07 -12.40 1.68
CA HIS A 32 1.67 -11.96 1.75
C HIS A 32 1.50 -10.94 2.86
N ILE A 33 0.80 -9.84 2.59
CA ILE A 33 0.45 -8.82 3.58
C ILE A 33 -1.02 -8.44 3.44
N CYS A 34 -1.69 -8.29 4.58
CA CYS A 34 -3.06 -7.81 4.67
C CYS A 34 -3.06 -6.38 5.21
N ILE A 35 -3.47 -5.41 4.40
CA ILE A 35 -3.47 -3.99 4.76
C ILE A 35 -4.91 -3.47 4.89
N GLY A 36 -5.14 -2.63 5.90
CA GLY A 36 -6.40 -1.89 6.05
C GLY A 36 -6.23 -0.43 5.63
N LEU A 37 -7.09 0.06 4.76
CA LEU A 37 -7.17 1.48 4.46
C LEU A 37 -8.14 2.15 5.44
N VAL A 38 -7.65 3.07 6.26
CA VAL A 38 -8.43 3.81 7.25
C VAL A 38 -8.32 5.31 7.00
N ALA A 39 -9.43 6.02 7.06
CA ALA A 39 -9.46 7.44 6.72
C ALA A 39 -10.66 8.15 7.34
N HIS A 40 -10.54 9.47 7.53
CA HIS A 40 -11.69 10.34 7.66
C HIS A 40 -12.51 10.37 6.35
N VAL A 41 -13.80 10.65 6.46
CA VAL A 41 -14.68 10.84 5.29
C VAL A 41 -14.05 11.85 4.32
N ASP A 42 -14.17 11.62 3.04
CA ASP A 42 -13.62 12.45 1.95
C ASP A 42 -12.08 12.62 1.91
N ALA A 43 -11.31 11.91 2.74
CA ALA A 43 -9.85 11.93 2.62
C ALA A 43 -9.32 11.25 1.34
N GLY A 44 -10.20 10.54 0.60
CA GLY A 44 -9.87 9.90 -0.67
C GLY A 44 -9.39 8.45 -0.54
N LYS A 45 -9.89 7.73 0.47
CA LYS A 45 -9.60 6.31 0.72
C LYS A 45 -9.93 5.43 -0.48
N THR A 46 -11.17 5.48 -0.98
CA THR A 46 -11.61 4.72 -2.16
C THR A 46 -10.84 5.10 -3.42
N THR A 47 -10.51 6.38 -3.60
CA THR A 47 -9.68 6.83 -4.72
C THR A 47 -8.27 6.25 -4.63
N LEU A 48 -7.70 6.11 -3.42
CA LEU A 48 -6.39 5.51 -3.21
C LEU A 48 -6.41 4.02 -3.53
N SER A 49 -7.43 3.27 -3.06
CA SER A 49 -7.57 1.84 -3.39
C SER A 49 -7.72 1.60 -4.88
N GLU A 50 -8.54 2.40 -5.57
CA GLU A 50 -8.67 2.36 -7.05
C GLU A 50 -7.33 2.64 -7.74
N GLY A 51 -6.57 3.64 -7.26
CA GLY A 51 -5.24 3.96 -7.78
C GLY A 51 -4.23 2.81 -7.61
N MET A 52 -4.25 2.12 -6.46
CA MET A 52 -3.41 0.95 -6.22
C MET A 52 -3.78 -0.21 -7.15
N LEU A 53 -5.07 -0.49 -7.34
CA LEU A 53 -5.55 -1.53 -8.25
C LEU A 53 -5.25 -1.20 -9.73
N TYR A 54 -5.32 0.06 -10.11
CA TYR A 54 -4.98 0.51 -11.45
C TYR A 54 -3.48 0.35 -11.74
N LEU A 55 -2.61 0.82 -10.85
CA LEU A 55 -1.16 0.73 -11.01
C LEU A 55 -0.64 -0.71 -10.96
N SER A 56 -1.30 -1.58 -10.20
CA SER A 56 -0.98 -3.01 -10.17
C SER A 56 -1.48 -3.77 -11.42
N GLY A 57 -2.28 -3.13 -12.27
CA GLY A 57 -2.85 -3.74 -13.47
C GLY A 57 -4.06 -4.64 -13.23
N GLN A 58 -4.64 -4.64 -12.02
CA GLN A 58 -5.86 -5.41 -11.72
C GLN A 58 -7.08 -4.83 -12.41
N ILE A 59 -7.14 -3.50 -12.55
CA ILE A 59 -8.18 -2.80 -13.28
C ILE A 59 -7.57 -2.02 -14.45
N ARG A 60 -8.33 -1.93 -15.56
CA ARG A 60 -7.86 -1.24 -16.77
C ARG A 60 -8.02 0.27 -16.72
N ASN A 61 -9.05 0.73 -16.04
CA ASN A 61 -9.36 2.14 -15.87
C ASN A 61 -9.56 2.40 -14.38
N MET A 62 -9.03 3.53 -13.91
CA MET A 62 -9.24 3.98 -12.55
C MET A 62 -10.68 4.52 -12.42
N GLY A 63 -11.50 3.88 -11.59
CA GLY A 63 -12.85 4.32 -11.28
C GLY A 63 -12.84 5.63 -10.49
N ARG A 64 -13.91 6.41 -10.62
CA ARG A 64 -14.08 7.67 -9.89
C ARG A 64 -15.32 7.61 -9.02
N VAL A 65 -15.16 7.97 -7.75
CA VAL A 65 -16.27 8.03 -6.78
C VAL A 65 -17.37 8.96 -7.28
N ASP A 66 -16.99 10.11 -7.86
CA ASP A 66 -17.94 11.11 -8.40
C ASP A 66 -18.82 10.57 -9.54
N HIS A 67 -18.32 9.55 -10.26
CA HIS A 67 -19.05 8.93 -11.39
C HIS A 67 -19.77 7.64 -11.00
N GLY A 68 -19.52 7.13 -9.78
CA GLY A 68 -20.12 5.89 -9.29
C GLY A 68 -19.66 4.63 -10.04
N ASP A 69 -18.47 4.66 -10.68
CA ASP A 69 -17.91 3.59 -11.50
C ASP A 69 -16.70 2.91 -10.86
N THR A 70 -16.53 3.07 -9.54
CA THR A 70 -15.44 2.44 -8.77
C THR A 70 -15.60 0.92 -8.72
N PHE A 71 -14.48 0.20 -8.83
CA PHE A 71 -14.44 -1.26 -8.78
C PHE A 71 -14.90 -1.81 -7.42
N LEU A 72 -14.57 -1.10 -6.34
CA LEU A 72 -14.89 -1.52 -4.99
C LEU A 72 -16.33 -1.18 -4.58
N ASP A 73 -16.94 -0.08 -5.05
CA ASP A 73 -18.28 0.35 -4.64
C ASP A 73 -19.40 -0.33 -5.46
N ASN A 74 -19.71 -1.58 -5.12
CA ASN A 74 -20.68 -2.38 -5.84
C ASN A 74 -22.15 -2.24 -5.35
N TYR A 75 -22.35 -1.66 -4.15
CA TYR A 75 -23.69 -1.49 -3.58
C TYR A 75 -24.31 -0.15 -3.96
N GLU A 76 -25.57 -0.18 -4.43
CA GLU A 76 -26.31 1.00 -4.86
C GLU A 76 -26.42 2.06 -3.75
N THR A 77 -26.65 1.62 -2.51
CA THR A 77 -26.73 2.49 -1.32
C THR A 77 -25.41 3.19 -0.97
N GLU A 78 -24.26 2.60 -1.30
CA GLU A 78 -22.96 3.21 -1.12
C GLU A 78 -22.66 4.23 -2.20
N ARG A 79 -23.04 3.92 -3.46
CA ARG A 79 -22.92 4.84 -4.61
C ARG A 79 -23.78 6.09 -4.43
N GLU A 80 -25.02 5.94 -4.00
CA GLU A 80 -25.92 7.07 -3.74
C GLU A 80 -25.43 8.00 -2.63
N ARG A 81 -24.78 7.46 -1.62
CA ARG A 81 -24.30 8.22 -0.46
C ARG A 81 -22.84 8.65 -0.57
N GLY A 82 -22.07 8.09 -1.52
CA GLY A 82 -20.64 8.34 -1.68
C GLY A 82 -19.78 7.88 -0.49
N ILE A 83 -20.28 6.90 0.31
CA ILE A 83 -19.58 6.38 1.50
C ILE A 83 -19.50 4.86 1.46
N THR A 84 -18.39 4.29 1.96
CA THR A 84 -18.21 2.86 2.17
C THR A 84 -18.94 2.44 3.46
N ILE A 85 -19.84 1.47 3.37
CA ILE A 85 -20.62 0.94 4.52
C ILE A 85 -20.06 -0.41 4.95
N PHE A 86 -19.72 -1.27 4.00
CA PHE A 86 -19.20 -2.61 4.26
C PHE A 86 -17.71 -2.68 3.91
N SER A 87 -16.96 -3.46 4.69
CA SER A 87 -15.56 -3.73 4.40
C SER A 87 -15.45 -4.53 3.10
N LYS A 88 -14.60 -4.09 2.19
CA LYS A 88 -14.37 -4.71 0.89
C LYS A 88 -12.94 -5.20 0.79
N GLN A 89 -12.77 -6.26 0.04
CA GLN A 89 -11.48 -6.89 -0.15
C GLN A 89 -11.09 -6.84 -1.63
N ALA A 90 -9.83 -6.50 -1.87
CA ALA A 90 -9.18 -6.66 -3.17
C ALA A 90 -7.77 -7.20 -2.96
N GLU A 91 -7.28 -7.96 -3.93
CA GLU A 91 -5.94 -8.54 -3.91
C GLU A 91 -5.20 -8.21 -5.19
N PHE A 92 -3.92 -7.89 -5.05
CA PHE A 92 -3.03 -7.67 -6.18
C PHE A 92 -1.58 -8.03 -5.83
N ILE A 93 -0.73 -8.15 -6.84
CA ILE A 93 0.70 -8.43 -6.67
C ILE A 93 1.51 -7.18 -7.02
N TRP A 94 2.44 -6.83 -6.13
CA TRP A 94 3.41 -5.75 -6.33
C TRP A 94 4.79 -6.18 -5.80
N ASN A 95 5.85 -6.03 -6.61
CA ASN A 95 7.23 -6.38 -6.22
C ASN A 95 7.36 -7.73 -5.48
N ASP A 96 6.86 -8.82 -6.07
CA ASP A 96 6.86 -10.17 -5.49
C ASP A 96 6.14 -10.31 -4.14
N THR A 97 5.24 -9.38 -3.81
CA THR A 97 4.39 -9.40 -2.64
C THR A 97 2.92 -9.44 -3.06
N SER A 98 2.16 -10.38 -2.52
CA SER A 98 0.70 -10.39 -2.63
C SER A 98 0.14 -9.46 -1.54
N ILE A 99 -0.58 -8.44 -1.95
CA ILE A 99 -1.19 -7.43 -1.06
C ILE A 99 -2.70 -7.61 -1.10
N THR A 100 -3.28 -7.91 0.05
CA THR A 100 -4.72 -7.87 0.26
C THR A 100 -5.09 -6.54 0.89
N ILE A 101 -5.89 -5.74 0.18
CA ILE A 101 -6.48 -4.50 0.72
C ILE A 101 -7.82 -4.84 1.36
N LEU A 102 -8.02 -4.36 2.59
CA LEU A 102 -9.33 -4.26 3.22
C LEU A 102 -9.72 -2.79 3.28
N ASP A 103 -10.69 -2.41 2.44
CA ASP A 103 -11.27 -1.07 2.43
C ASP A 103 -12.29 -0.97 3.56
N THR A 104 -12.02 -0.16 4.59
CA THR A 104 -12.86 -0.06 5.78
C THR A 104 -13.84 1.10 5.69
N PRO A 105 -15.03 1.02 6.33
CA PRO A 105 -15.92 2.16 6.44
C PRO A 105 -15.22 3.37 7.06
N GLY A 106 -15.34 4.53 6.42
CA GLY A 106 -14.74 5.79 6.91
C GLY A 106 -15.61 6.56 7.91
N HIS A 107 -16.84 6.11 8.18
CA HIS A 107 -17.78 6.83 9.04
C HIS A 107 -17.78 6.27 10.47
N VAL A 108 -17.90 7.15 11.46
CA VAL A 108 -17.87 6.78 12.89
C VAL A 108 -18.96 5.80 13.31
N ASP A 109 -20.11 5.79 12.62
CA ASP A 109 -21.24 4.90 12.90
C ASP A 109 -20.93 3.42 12.63
N PHE A 110 -19.84 3.13 11.89
CA PHE A 110 -19.42 1.77 11.51
C PHE A 110 -18.17 1.31 12.28
N SER A 111 -17.89 1.87 13.47
CA SER A 111 -16.72 1.54 14.28
C SER A 111 -16.62 0.05 14.64
N ALA A 112 -17.75 -0.63 14.88
CA ALA A 112 -17.75 -2.06 15.18
C ALA A 112 -17.27 -2.92 13.99
N GLU A 113 -17.60 -2.54 12.76
CA GLU A 113 -17.11 -3.22 11.55
C GLU A 113 -15.61 -2.97 11.38
N MET A 114 -15.17 -1.73 11.61
CA MET A 114 -13.76 -1.39 11.58
C MET A 114 -12.95 -2.19 12.61
N GLU A 115 -13.42 -2.31 13.85
CA GLU A 115 -12.70 -3.06 14.90
C GLU A 115 -12.50 -4.53 14.54
N ARG A 116 -13.46 -5.16 13.86
CA ARG A 116 -13.31 -6.53 13.35
C ARG A 116 -12.20 -6.64 12.31
N VAL A 117 -12.16 -5.67 11.39
CA VAL A 117 -11.13 -5.64 10.35
C VAL A 117 -9.74 -5.41 10.95
N LEU A 118 -9.60 -4.52 11.94
CA LEU A 118 -8.31 -4.23 12.57
C LEU A 118 -7.61 -5.50 13.12
N GLN A 119 -8.37 -6.49 13.56
CA GLN A 119 -7.80 -7.72 14.15
C GLN A 119 -7.09 -8.64 13.15
N VAL A 120 -7.35 -8.48 11.86
CA VAL A 120 -6.77 -9.33 10.79
C VAL A 120 -5.70 -8.60 9.98
N LEU A 121 -5.41 -7.34 10.28
CA LEU A 121 -4.43 -6.55 9.56
C LEU A 121 -3.00 -6.83 10.02
N ASP A 122 -2.10 -6.94 9.05
CA ASP A 122 -0.66 -6.88 9.29
C ASP A 122 -0.18 -5.43 9.42
N CYS A 123 -0.82 -4.50 8.68
CA CYS A 123 -0.51 -3.08 8.67
C CYS A 123 -1.74 -2.26 8.30
N ALA A 124 -1.81 -1.02 8.77
CA ALA A 124 -2.82 -0.05 8.34
C ALA A 124 -2.18 1.10 7.56
N VAL A 125 -2.88 1.59 6.54
CA VAL A 125 -2.57 2.85 5.87
C VAL A 125 -3.60 3.88 6.30
N LEU A 126 -3.15 4.86 7.07
CA LEU A 126 -3.95 6.01 7.48
C LEU A 126 -3.88 7.08 6.40
N VAL A 127 -5.01 7.34 5.75
CA VAL A 127 -5.11 8.36 4.69
C VAL A 127 -5.54 9.68 5.31
N VAL A 128 -4.75 10.72 5.10
CA VAL A 128 -4.99 12.08 5.59
C VAL A 128 -5.13 13.02 4.39
N SER A 129 -6.12 13.90 4.40
CA SER A 129 -6.29 14.92 3.35
C SER A 129 -5.34 16.09 3.61
N ALA A 130 -4.56 16.49 2.60
CA ALA A 130 -3.67 17.64 2.70
C ALA A 130 -4.43 18.97 2.86
N VAL A 131 -5.68 19.03 2.42
CA VAL A 131 -6.52 20.22 2.52
C VAL A 131 -7.14 20.35 3.90
N ASP A 132 -7.60 19.22 4.46
CA ASP A 132 -8.35 19.21 5.71
C ASP A 132 -7.45 19.00 6.94
N GLY A 133 -6.22 18.51 6.73
CA GLY A 133 -5.28 18.17 7.81
C GLY A 133 -5.77 17.02 8.71
N VAL A 134 -5.30 17.00 9.95
CA VAL A 134 -5.65 15.96 10.92
C VAL A 134 -6.97 16.28 11.60
N GLN A 135 -8.05 15.66 11.16
CA GLN A 135 -9.41 15.82 11.68
C GLN A 135 -9.63 15.05 13.00
N ALA A 136 -10.66 15.43 13.76
CA ALA A 136 -11.00 14.75 15.02
C ALA A 136 -11.23 13.24 14.85
N HIS A 137 -11.84 12.83 13.74
CA HIS A 137 -12.04 11.42 13.42
C HIS A 137 -10.72 10.72 13.12
N THR A 138 -9.77 11.37 12.44
CA THR A 138 -8.42 10.84 12.19
C THR A 138 -7.69 10.56 13.51
N VAL A 139 -7.86 11.44 14.52
CA VAL A 139 -7.31 11.20 15.88
C VAL A 139 -7.97 9.99 16.54
N THR A 140 -9.27 9.79 16.35
CA THR A 140 -9.98 8.61 16.89
C THR A 140 -9.46 7.33 16.24
N LEU A 141 -9.31 7.31 14.91
CA LEU A 141 -8.71 6.19 14.17
C LEU A 141 -7.30 5.88 14.67
N TRP A 142 -6.48 6.92 14.85
CA TRP A 142 -5.13 6.76 15.39
C TRP A 142 -5.11 6.10 16.77
N ARG A 143 -6.04 6.49 17.66
CA ARG A 143 -6.17 5.88 19.00
C ARG A 143 -6.55 4.40 18.89
N LEU A 144 -7.46 4.03 18.00
CA LEU A 144 -7.83 2.63 17.75
C LEU A 144 -6.64 1.84 17.23
N LEU A 145 -5.92 2.34 16.22
CA LEU A 145 -4.71 1.71 15.69
C LEU A 145 -3.64 1.52 16.78
N LYS A 146 -3.51 2.48 17.71
CA LYS A 146 -2.62 2.38 18.87
C LYS A 146 -3.09 1.32 19.86
N GLN A 147 -4.38 1.29 20.18
CA GLN A 147 -4.99 0.33 21.10
C GLN A 147 -4.80 -1.12 20.62
N TYR A 148 -5.03 -1.36 19.34
CA TYR A 148 -4.86 -2.68 18.71
C TYR A 148 -3.40 -2.98 18.31
N LYS A 149 -2.46 -2.06 18.57
CA LYS A 149 -1.03 -2.15 18.24
C LYS A 149 -0.78 -2.44 16.76
N ILE A 150 -1.62 -1.93 15.87
CA ILE A 150 -1.48 -2.14 14.43
C ILE A 150 -0.34 -1.28 13.89
N PRO A 151 0.68 -1.84 13.23
CA PRO A 151 1.70 -1.10 12.50
C PRO A 151 1.01 -0.16 11.52
N THR A 152 1.44 1.10 11.44
CA THR A 152 0.70 2.13 10.69
C THR A 152 1.64 2.91 9.79
N MET A 153 1.26 3.06 8.55
CA MET A 153 1.86 3.94 7.56
C MET A 153 0.87 5.05 7.22
N ILE A 154 1.35 6.19 6.78
CA ILE A 154 0.52 7.37 6.52
C ILE A 154 0.65 7.77 5.05
N PHE A 155 -0.49 8.00 4.40
CA PHE A 155 -0.53 8.59 3.07
C PHE A 155 -1.26 9.93 3.12
N VAL A 156 -0.53 11.01 2.87
CA VAL A 156 -1.08 12.37 2.79
C VAL A 156 -1.53 12.59 1.35
N ASN A 157 -2.85 12.57 1.17
CA ASN A 157 -3.53 12.64 -0.13
C ASN A 157 -3.91 14.06 -0.50
N LYS A 158 -4.27 14.29 -1.76
CA LYS A 158 -4.70 15.59 -2.32
C LYS A 158 -3.59 16.66 -2.34
N MET A 159 -2.33 16.26 -2.46
CA MET A 159 -1.19 17.18 -2.58
C MET A 159 -1.20 18.02 -3.88
N ASP A 160 -2.11 17.71 -4.81
CA ASP A 160 -2.35 18.48 -6.02
C ASP A 160 -3.16 19.77 -5.80
N ARG A 161 -3.66 20.00 -4.59
CA ARG A 161 -4.40 21.22 -4.23
C ARG A 161 -3.44 22.34 -3.85
N GLN A 162 -3.84 23.59 -4.15
CA GLN A 162 -2.99 24.77 -3.93
C GLN A 162 -2.71 25.06 -2.45
N GLU A 163 -3.62 24.65 -1.58
CA GLU A 163 -3.54 24.84 -0.14
C GLU A 163 -2.63 23.81 0.56
N ALA A 164 -2.18 22.77 -0.16
CA ALA A 164 -1.35 21.71 0.41
C ALA A 164 0.07 22.21 0.68
N ASP A 165 0.48 22.14 1.94
CA ASP A 165 1.82 22.50 2.40
C ASP A 165 2.44 21.29 3.11
N ARG A 166 3.44 20.69 2.46
CA ARG A 166 4.06 19.43 2.89
C ARG A 166 4.75 19.52 4.25
N GLU A 167 5.49 20.59 4.47
CA GLU A 167 6.24 20.80 5.71
C GLU A 167 5.30 20.99 6.90
N LYS A 168 4.29 21.85 6.76
CA LYS A 168 3.28 22.06 7.80
C LYS A 168 2.48 20.78 8.11
N LEU A 169 2.15 19.99 7.07
CA LEU A 169 1.43 18.74 7.28
C LEU A 169 2.29 17.71 8.03
N LEU A 170 3.58 17.60 7.70
CA LEU A 170 4.48 16.71 8.42
C LEU A 170 4.64 17.15 9.88
N GLU A 171 4.77 18.45 10.13
CA GLU A 171 4.80 19.01 11.49
C GLU A 171 3.50 18.74 12.25
N GLU A 172 2.34 18.91 11.61
CA GLU A 172 1.04 18.60 12.20
C GLU A 172 0.93 17.11 12.56
N LEU A 173 1.40 16.19 11.67
CA LEU A 173 1.42 14.76 11.94
C LEU A 173 2.33 14.44 13.14
N LYS A 174 3.53 15.02 13.21
CA LYS A 174 4.44 14.88 14.37
C LYS A 174 3.79 15.35 15.66
N ASN A 175 3.18 16.52 15.64
CA ASN A 175 2.51 17.10 16.82
C ASN A 175 1.31 16.28 17.31
N ARG A 176 0.57 15.60 16.40
CA ARG A 176 -0.64 14.85 16.74
C ARG A 176 -0.38 13.38 17.03
N PHE A 177 0.60 12.77 16.34
CA PHE A 177 0.81 11.33 16.35
C PHE A 177 2.17 10.92 16.92
N GLY A 178 3.11 11.87 17.02
CA GLY A 178 4.43 11.69 17.61
C GLY A 178 5.56 11.86 16.58
N ASP A 179 6.77 12.06 17.11
CA ASP A 179 7.99 12.34 16.33
C ASP A 179 8.39 11.18 15.38
N GLY A 180 7.82 9.99 15.58
CA GLY A 180 8.01 8.86 14.69
C GLY A 180 7.38 9.00 13.30
N CYS A 181 6.61 10.08 13.03
CA CYS A 181 6.12 10.41 11.69
C CYS A 181 7.28 10.93 10.84
N VAL A 182 7.75 10.12 9.90
CA VAL A 182 8.91 10.44 9.05
C VAL A 182 8.57 10.28 7.59
N GLU A 183 8.93 11.27 6.79
CA GLU A 183 8.79 11.18 5.35
C GLU A 183 9.80 10.20 4.75
N MET A 184 9.34 9.29 3.90
CA MET A 184 10.16 8.22 3.33
C MET A 184 10.86 8.62 2.02
N ASP A 185 11.28 9.87 1.92
CA ASP A 185 12.22 10.30 0.89
C ASP A 185 13.66 10.16 1.42
N MET A 186 14.24 8.99 1.19
CA MET A 186 15.60 8.66 1.66
C MET A 186 16.73 9.36 0.89
N GLN A 187 16.42 10.17 -0.12
CA GLN A 187 17.41 11.03 -0.77
C GLN A 187 17.71 12.28 0.07
N SER A 188 16.73 12.76 0.85
CA SER A 188 16.92 13.85 1.80
C SER A 188 17.73 13.40 3.01
N GLU A 189 18.76 14.18 3.37
CA GLU A 189 19.58 13.93 4.56
C GLU A 189 18.77 14.18 5.84
N GLU A 190 17.95 15.23 5.85
CA GLU A 190 17.04 15.58 6.95
C GLU A 190 16.07 14.43 7.29
N ASN A 191 15.52 13.77 6.26
CA ASN A 191 14.62 12.64 6.46
C ASN A 191 15.37 11.42 7.03
N ARG A 192 16.61 11.17 6.58
CA ARG A 192 17.44 10.10 7.13
C ARG A 192 17.83 10.35 8.59
N GLU A 193 18.19 11.59 8.95
CA GLU A 193 18.45 11.97 10.33
C GLU A 193 17.18 11.84 11.19
N SER A 194 16.03 12.33 10.71
CA SER A 194 14.75 12.21 11.40
C SER A 194 14.40 10.73 11.65
N LEU A 195 14.65 9.86 10.68
CA LEU A 195 14.43 8.42 10.81
C LEU A 195 15.39 7.80 11.83
N ALA A 196 16.66 8.16 11.79
CA ALA A 196 17.67 7.67 12.72
C ALA A 196 17.32 8.00 14.17
N MET A 197 16.79 9.19 14.41
CA MET A 197 16.43 9.65 15.75
C MET A 197 15.21 8.92 16.36
N CYS A 198 14.48 8.13 15.59
CA CYS A 198 13.31 7.40 16.10
C CYS A 198 13.67 6.16 16.94
N ASP A 199 14.87 5.61 16.79
CA ASP A 199 15.30 4.39 17.51
C ASP A 199 16.83 4.36 17.70
N GLU A 200 17.30 3.89 18.85
CA GLU A 200 18.73 3.85 19.20
C GLU A 200 19.54 3.01 18.20
N THR A 201 19.00 1.86 17.76
CA THR A 201 19.70 0.99 16.80
C THR A 201 19.84 1.68 15.44
N MET A 202 18.80 2.38 14.98
CA MET A 202 18.86 3.15 13.73
C MET A 202 19.86 4.31 13.83
N LEU A 203 19.95 4.96 14.98
CA LEU A 203 20.92 6.03 15.23
C LEU A 203 22.35 5.50 15.19
N GLU A 204 22.61 4.36 15.82
CA GLU A 204 23.94 3.69 15.79
C GLU A 204 24.34 3.29 14.36
N GLU A 205 23.41 2.70 13.59
CA GLU A 205 23.65 2.34 12.19
C GLU A 205 23.97 3.59 11.35
N TYR A 206 23.19 4.66 11.52
CA TYR A 206 23.38 5.92 10.80
C TYR A 206 24.73 6.58 11.13
N LEU A 207 25.12 6.65 12.40
CA LEU A 207 26.38 7.24 12.84
C LEU A 207 27.59 6.40 12.41
N SER A 208 27.46 5.08 12.34
CA SER A 208 28.57 4.19 11.97
C SER A 208 28.80 4.06 10.47
N GLY A 209 27.75 4.17 9.65
CA GLY A 209 27.83 3.89 8.22
C GLY A 209 27.03 4.83 7.31
N GLY A 210 26.31 5.80 7.86
CA GLY A 210 25.45 6.73 7.10
C GLY A 210 24.23 6.07 6.44
N LYS A 211 23.97 4.79 6.75
CA LYS A 211 22.87 4.01 6.20
C LYS A 211 22.14 3.28 7.31
N ILE A 212 20.82 3.24 7.20
CA ILE A 212 19.94 2.50 8.09
C ILE A 212 19.47 1.25 7.33
N GLU A 213 19.60 0.09 7.96
CA GLU A 213 19.20 -1.18 7.36
C GLU A 213 17.66 -1.26 7.26
N LYS A 214 17.17 -1.74 6.12
CA LYS A 214 15.73 -1.87 5.87
C LYS A 214 15.01 -2.72 6.91
N GLU A 215 15.66 -3.77 7.38
CA GLU A 215 15.11 -4.67 8.38
C GLU A 215 14.99 -4.01 9.76
N THR A 216 15.88 -3.08 10.08
CA THR A 216 15.81 -2.27 11.31
C THR A 216 14.62 -1.32 11.25
N VAL A 217 14.41 -0.66 10.10
CA VAL A 217 13.22 0.19 9.88
C VAL A 217 11.93 -0.62 10.00
N LYS A 218 11.87 -1.80 9.36
CA LYS A 218 10.71 -2.69 9.42
C LYS A 218 10.37 -3.11 10.86
N LYS A 219 11.38 -3.43 11.68
CA LYS A 219 11.19 -3.72 13.11
C LYS A 219 10.66 -2.51 13.87
N ALA A 220 11.16 -1.32 13.58
CA ALA A 220 10.69 -0.08 14.20
C ALA A 220 9.25 0.27 13.80
N VAL A 221 8.86 0.02 12.55
CA VAL A 221 7.46 0.13 12.09
C VAL A 221 6.57 -0.88 12.80
N ALA A 222 6.99 -2.15 12.88
CA ALA A 222 6.26 -3.20 13.61
C ALA A 222 6.09 -2.86 15.11
N ALA A 223 7.11 -2.27 15.73
CA ALA A 223 7.08 -1.79 17.11
C ALA A 223 6.34 -0.47 17.30
N ARG A 224 5.81 0.15 16.23
CA ARG A 224 5.16 1.46 16.23
C ARG A 224 6.03 2.60 16.78
N LYS A 225 7.32 2.54 16.52
CA LYS A 225 8.27 3.62 16.79
C LYS A 225 8.40 4.55 15.59
N VAL A 226 8.24 4.01 14.38
CA VAL A 226 8.27 4.75 13.11
C VAL A 226 6.94 4.62 12.40
N PHE A 227 6.47 5.72 11.86
CA PHE A 227 5.25 5.85 11.05
C PHE A 227 5.64 6.45 9.70
N PRO A 228 5.97 5.61 8.71
CA PRO A 228 6.36 6.06 7.39
C PRO A 228 5.28 6.92 6.73
N CYS A 229 5.66 8.10 6.23
CA CYS A 229 4.77 9.04 5.58
C CYS A 229 5.11 9.19 4.10
N TRP A 230 4.10 9.11 3.23
CA TRP A 230 4.18 9.44 1.81
C TRP A 230 3.18 10.53 1.47
N PHE A 231 3.55 11.37 0.51
CA PHE A 231 2.75 12.48 0.04
C PHE A 231 2.40 12.29 -1.43
N GLY A 232 1.13 12.51 -1.79
CA GLY A 232 0.71 12.31 -3.16
C GLY A 232 -0.70 12.79 -3.47
N SER A 233 -1.15 12.44 -4.67
CA SER A 233 -2.51 12.65 -5.12
C SER A 233 -3.05 11.34 -5.70
N ALA A 234 -3.98 10.72 -4.98
CA ALA A 234 -4.60 9.50 -5.44
C ALA A 234 -5.32 9.69 -6.78
N LEU A 235 -5.99 10.84 -6.95
CA LEU A 235 -6.70 11.19 -8.19
C LEU A 235 -5.78 11.27 -9.41
N LYS A 236 -4.53 11.70 -9.20
CA LYS A 236 -3.51 11.81 -10.27
C LYS A 236 -2.55 10.61 -10.30
N ALA A 237 -2.81 9.58 -9.52
CA ALA A 237 -1.94 8.41 -9.33
C ALA A 237 -0.49 8.78 -8.93
N GLN A 238 -0.29 9.91 -8.25
CA GLN A 238 1.03 10.39 -7.80
C GLN A 238 1.32 9.90 -6.39
N GLY A 239 2.55 9.40 -6.15
CA GLY A 239 3.01 8.93 -4.84
C GLY A 239 2.49 7.54 -4.43
N ILE A 240 1.56 6.95 -5.18
CA ILE A 240 0.99 5.63 -4.88
C ILE A 240 2.02 4.53 -5.07
N GLU A 241 2.84 4.57 -6.13
CA GLU A 241 3.90 3.59 -6.37
C GLU A 241 4.92 3.55 -5.23
N ALA A 242 5.28 4.73 -4.71
CA ALA A 242 6.19 4.85 -3.58
C ALA A 242 5.58 4.24 -2.30
N LEU A 243 4.29 4.49 -2.04
CA LEU A 243 3.55 3.87 -0.95
C LEU A 243 3.50 2.34 -1.10
N MET A 244 3.13 1.82 -2.28
CA MET A 244 3.04 0.38 -2.55
C MET A 244 4.39 -0.32 -2.37
N SER A 245 5.46 0.30 -2.86
CA SER A 245 6.83 -0.19 -2.69
C SER A 245 7.26 -0.17 -1.22
N GLY A 246 6.92 0.90 -0.50
CA GLY A 246 7.15 1.00 0.94
C GLY A 246 6.36 -0.03 1.75
N LEU A 247 5.13 -0.36 1.36
CA LEU A 247 4.35 -1.45 1.96
C LEU A 247 5.06 -2.80 1.78
N CYS A 248 5.56 -3.11 0.59
CA CYS A 248 6.32 -4.33 0.35
C CYS A 248 7.60 -4.41 1.18
N GLU A 249 8.25 -3.26 1.40
CA GLU A 249 9.55 -3.17 2.05
C GLU A 249 9.44 -3.15 3.59
N TYR A 250 8.54 -2.35 4.13
CA TYR A 250 8.49 -2.04 5.57
C TYR A 250 7.29 -2.64 6.30
N ALA A 251 6.23 -3.10 5.61
CA ALA A 251 5.14 -3.74 6.30
C ALA A 251 5.57 -5.07 6.91
N PRO A 252 5.29 -5.31 8.20
CA PRO A 252 5.45 -6.63 8.77
C PRO A 252 4.52 -7.61 8.03
N SER A 253 4.93 -8.86 7.95
CA SER A 253 4.09 -9.96 7.45
C SER A 253 4.03 -11.01 8.52
N ALA A 254 2.87 -11.61 8.71
CA ALA A 254 2.77 -12.79 9.55
C ALA A 254 3.67 -13.90 8.97
N GLU A 255 4.50 -14.51 9.82
CA GLU A 255 5.21 -15.71 9.42
C GLU A 255 4.18 -16.84 9.22
N PRO A 256 4.29 -17.63 8.14
CA PRO A 256 3.42 -18.78 7.95
C PRO A 256 3.58 -19.70 9.13
N LEU A 257 2.49 -19.99 9.82
CA LEU A 257 2.51 -21.01 10.89
C LEU A 257 2.83 -22.38 10.26
N PRO A 258 3.69 -23.20 10.91
CA PRO A 258 4.06 -24.53 10.40
C PRO A 258 2.87 -25.51 10.37
N GLU A 259 1.81 -25.19 11.08
CA GLU A 259 0.56 -25.95 11.12
C GLU A 259 -0.61 -25.06 10.73
N PHE A 260 -1.66 -25.68 10.14
CA PHE A 260 -2.89 -24.98 9.83
C PHE A 260 -3.51 -24.41 11.11
N GLY A 261 -3.57 -23.09 11.20
CA GLY A 261 -4.18 -22.37 12.31
C GLY A 261 -5.14 -21.31 11.79
N ALA A 262 -6.31 -21.19 12.40
CA ALA A 262 -7.22 -20.08 12.17
C ALA A 262 -7.32 -19.25 13.44
N LYS A 263 -7.23 -17.92 13.30
CA LYS A 263 -7.55 -17.00 14.40
C LYS A 263 -9.07 -16.79 14.37
N VAL A 264 -9.75 -17.32 15.37
CA VAL A 264 -11.21 -17.15 15.56
C VAL A 264 -11.49 -15.92 16.41
#